data_1caeaeb740c6b4e14b34022718af3dfe
#
_entry.id   1caeaeb740c6b4e14b34022718af3dfe
#
_cell.length_a   1.000
_cell.length_b   1.000
_cell.length_c   1.000
_cell.angle_alpha   90.00
_cell.angle_beta   90.00
_cell.angle_gamma   90.00
#
_symmetry.space_group_name_H-M   'P 1'
#
loop_
_entity.id
_entity.type
_entity.pdbx_description
1 polymer ?
#
loop_
_entity_poly.entity_id
_entity_poly.type
_entity_poly.pdbx_seq_one_letter_code
_entity_poly.pdbx_strand_id
1 'polypeptide(L)'
;HNVSSAASDVYKRQTLCDPEHINPLPALSVDEPTVSMVFQVNDSPFCGQEGKYVTSRNIKDRLEQELIHNVALRVEEGESPDQFKVSGRGELHLSVLIETMRRENYELAVSKPQVIQKEVGEEIHEPYEVVVIDIEEEHQGAIMEEMGHRKADLQSLVITENGRMRLEFMAPSRGLIGFRSQFLTLTSGSGILTSIFDHYGLAKKGEIATRQNGVMVSMITGKTLAYALFNLQNRGRMFLGHGLEVYKGQIVGLHSRDNDLPVNPTKAKQLTNIRAA
;
A
#
# COMPACT_ATOMS: atom_id res chain seq x y z
N HIS A 1 -35.72 25.03 -11.27
CA HIS A 1 -35.45 23.72 -10.65
C HIS A 1 -34.04 23.77 -10.05
N ASN A 2 -33.96 23.90 -8.72
CA ASN A 2 -32.73 23.73 -7.98
C ASN A 2 -32.39 22.24 -7.97
N VAL A 3 -31.53 21.82 -8.87
CA VAL A 3 -30.93 20.49 -8.82
C VAL A 3 -29.94 20.52 -7.66
N SER A 4 -30.19 19.71 -6.65
CA SER A 4 -29.27 19.54 -5.51
C SER A 4 -27.87 19.17 -6.00
N SER A 5 -26.83 19.71 -5.38
CA SER A 5 -25.41 19.39 -5.71
C SER A 5 -25.12 17.88 -5.64
N ALA A 6 -25.82 17.14 -4.78
CA ALA A 6 -25.76 15.69 -4.71
C ALA A 6 -26.30 14.99 -5.98
N ALA A 7 -27.32 15.56 -6.64
CA ALA A 7 -27.82 15.02 -7.90
C ALA A 7 -26.84 15.24 -9.06
N SER A 8 -26.01 16.30 -9.04
CA SER A 8 -25.03 16.54 -10.09
C SER A 8 -23.90 15.50 -10.12
N ASP A 9 -23.56 14.91 -8.99
CA ASP A 9 -22.52 13.87 -8.92
C ASP A 9 -22.96 12.53 -9.48
N VAL A 10 -24.24 12.18 -9.36
CA VAL A 10 -24.82 10.98 -9.98
C VAL A 10 -24.81 11.09 -11.50
N TYR A 11 -24.93 12.29 -12.06
CA TYR A 11 -25.01 12.54 -13.49
C TYR A 11 -23.65 12.71 -14.18
N LYS A 12 -22.55 12.75 -13.47
CA LYS A 12 -21.18 12.91 -14.06
C LYS A 12 -20.81 11.86 -15.12
N ARG A 13 -21.48 10.71 -15.11
CA ARG A 13 -21.21 9.59 -16.04
C ARG A 13 -22.33 9.35 -17.04
N GLN A 14 -23.33 10.21 -17.08
CA GLN A 14 -24.47 10.07 -17.96
C GLN A 14 -24.34 11.02 -19.14
N THR A 15 -24.75 10.55 -20.32
CA THR A 15 -24.87 11.40 -21.50
C THR A 15 -26.26 12.04 -21.46
N LEU A 16 -26.32 13.37 -21.55
CA LEU A 16 -27.57 14.09 -21.77
C LEU A 16 -27.83 14.12 -23.27
N CYS A 17 -28.92 13.50 -23.72
CA CYS A 17 -29.33 13.43 -25.10
C CYS A 17 -30.67 14.14 -25.31
N ASP A 18 -30.94 14.47 -26.55
CA ASP A 18 -32.30 14.85 -26.99
C ASP A 18 -33.24 13.66 -26.74
N PRO A 19 -34.42 13.86 -26.14
CA PRO A 19 -35.38 12.77 -25.93
C PRO A 19 -35.84 12.08 -27.21
N GLU A 20 -35.85 12.79 -28.36
CA GLU A 20 -36.23 12.25 -29.65
C GLU A 20 -35.07 11.57 -30.40
N HIS A 21 -33.82 11.89 -30.00
CA HIS A 21 -32.59 11.36 -30.63
C HIS A 21 -31.60 10.90 -29.53
N ILE A 22 -31.80 9.69 -29.06
CA ILE A 22 -30.94 9.08 -28.04
C ILE A 22 -29.64 8.59 -28.68
N ASN A 23 -28.56 9.37 -28.57
CA ASN A 23 -27.24 9.01 -29.06
C ASN A 23 -26.20 9.11 -27.89
N PRO A 24 -26.07 8.04 -27.08
CA PRO A 24 -25.13 8.05 -25.95
C PRO A 24 -23.69 8.06 -26.46
N LEU A 25 -22.86 8.88 -25.81
CA LEU A 25 -21.40 8.82 -26.02
C LEU A 25 -20.87 7.45 -25.56
N PRO A 26 -19.80 6.95 -26.20
CA PRO A 26 -19.17 5.71 -25.77
C PRO A 26 -18.70 5.86 -24.31
N ALA A 27 -18.89 4.82 -23.53
CA ALA A 27 -18.45 4.81 -22.12
C ALA A 27 -16.93 5.02 -22.07
N LEU A 28 -16.48 5.90 -21.16
CA LEU A 28 -15.06 6.08 -20.91
C LEU A 28 -14.50 4.76 -20.36
N SER A 29 -13.57 4.17 -21.10
CA SER A 29 -12.80 3.03 -20.61
C SER A 29 -11.77 3.55 -19.61
N VAL A 30 -11.83 3.03 -18.41
CA VAL A 30 -10.81 3.28 -17.38
C VAL A 30 -9.99 2.00 -17.26
N ASP A 31 -8.68 2.16 -17.11
CA ASP A 31 -7.77 1.03 -16.92
C ASP A 31 -8.28 0.10 -15.82
N GLU A 32 -8.20 -1.19 -16.09
CA GLU A 32 -8.60 -2.21 -15.13
C GLU A 32 -7.76 -2.12 -13.85
N PRO A 33 -8.33 -2.43 -12.69
CA PRO A 33 -7.57 -2.49 -11.45
C PRO A 33 -6.50 -3.60 -11.54
N THR A 34 -5.30 -3.28 -11.09
CA THR A 34 -4.15 -4.20 -11.11
C THR A 34 -3.79 -4.75 -9.75
N VAL A 35 -4.19 -4.07 -8.68
CA VAL A 35 -3.89 -4.43 -7.28
C VAL A 35 -5.16 -4.53 -6.48
N SER A 36 -5.24 -5.51 -5.59
CA SER A 36 -6.34 -5.70 -4.65
C SER A 36 -5.83 -5.81 -3.22
N MET A 37 -6.65 -5.38 -2.26
CA MET A 37 -6.47 -5.54 -0.82
C MET A 37 -7.79 -5.98 -0.19
N VAL A 38 -7.72 -6.72 0.89
CA VAL A 38 -8.89 -7.02 1.71
C VAL A 38 -9.00 -5.96 2.80
N PHE A 39 -10.15 -5.29 2.86
CA PHE A 39 -10.54 -4.39 3.94
C PHE A 39 -11.49 -5.17 4.86
N GLN A 40 -11.22 -5.16 6.15
CA GLN A 40 -12.02 -5.90 7.12
C GLN A 40 -12.18 -5.12 8.42
N VAL A 41 -13.14 -5.56 9.22
CA VAL A 41 -13.32 -5.03 10.57
C VAL A 41 -12.05 -5.29 11.39
N ASN A 42 -11.64 -4.29 12.19
CA ASN A 42 -10.54 -4.46 13.12
C ASN A 42 -10.97 -5.36 14.29
N ASP A 43 -10.37 -6.52 14.40
CA ASP A 43 -10.59 -7.51 15.47
C ASP A 43 -9.50 -7.49 16.55
N SER A 44 -8.61 -6.50 16.51
CA SER A 44 -7.53 -6.35 17.48
C SER A 44 -8.06 -5.97 18.87
N PRO A 45 -7.29 -6.22 19.96
CA PRO A 45 -7.66 -5.79 21.32
C PRO A 45 -7.90 -4.29 21.49
N PHE A 46 -7.49 -3.48 20.52
CA PHE A 46 -7.66 -2.01 20.53
C PHE A 46 -8.79 -1.52 19.62
N CYS A 47 -9.64 -2.43 19.15
CA CYS A 47 -10.79 -2.07 18.33
C CYS A 47 -11.67 -1.01 19.02
N GLY A 48 -12.03 0.04 18.28
CA GLY A 48 -12.90 1.12 18.75
C GLY A 48 -12.20 2.20 19.60
N GLN A 49 -10.88 2.19 19.70
CA GLN A 49 -10.15 3.21 20.46
C GLN A 49 -9.81 4.44 19.61
N GLU A 50 -9.58 4.28 18.31
CA GLU A 50 -9.14 5.36 17.42
C GLU A 50 -10.23 5.86 16.48
N GLY A 51 -11.19 4.98 16.09
CA GLY A 51 -12.25 5.29 15.15
C GLY A 51 -13.66 5.18 15.73
N LYS A 52 -14.60 5.94 15.16
CA LYS A 52 -16.03 5.84 15.48
C LYS A 52 -16.73 4.74 14.68
N TYR A 53 -16.31 4.56 13.43
CA TYR A 53 -16.95 3.67 12.47
C TYR A 53 -16.15 2.37 12.36
N VAL A 54 -16.56 1.38 13.16
CA VAL A 54 -15.83 0.11 13.35
C VAL A 54 -16.58 -1.11 12.81
N THR A 55 -17.82 -0.94 12.33
CA THR A 55 -18.66 -2.06 11.89
C THR A 55 -18.51 -2.33 10.40
N SER A 56 -18.73 -3.59 9.97
CA SER A 56 -18.72 -3.97 8.55
C SER A 56 -19.71 -3.16 7.73
N ARG A 57 -20.89 -2.86 8.29
CA ARG A 57 -21.89 -2.01 7.64
C ARG A 57 -21.34 -0.60 7.34
N ASN A 58 -20.69 0.04 8.31
CA ASN A 58 -20.13 1.37 8.11
C ASN A 58 -19.06 1.36 7.01
N ILE A 59 -18.19 0.33 7.00
CA ILE A 59 -17.16 0.17 5.98
C ILE A 59 -17.81 -0.04 4.61
N LYS A 60 -18.82 -0.91 4.52
CA LYS A 60 -19.56 -1.17 3.28
C LYS A 60 -20.21 0.10 2.72
N ASP A 61 -20.99 0.79 3.54
CA ASP A 61 -21.68 2.02 3.14
C ASP A 61 -20.70 3.09 2.62
N ARG A 62 -19.52 3.21 3.27
CA ARG A 62 -18.48 4.15 2.83
C ARG A 62 -17.81 3.74 1.51
N LEU A 63 -17.54 2.45 1.33
CA LEU A 63 -16.99 1.93 0.09
C LEU A 63 -17.97 2.09 -1.08
N GLU A 64 -19.26 1.86 -0.86
CA GLU A 64 -20.30 2.11 -1.85
C GLU A 64 -20.38 3.59 -2.26
N GLN A 65 -20.26 4.50 -1.30
CA GLN A 65 -20.18 5.94 -1.58
C GLN A 65 -18.93 6.28 -2.43
N GLU A 66 -17.79 5.66 -2.14
CA GLU A 66 -16.57 5.88 -2.93
C GLU A 66 -16.74 5.43 -4.39
N LEU A 67 -17.45 4.32 -4.63
CA LEU A 67 -17.71 3.82 -5.99
C LEU A 67 -18.50 4.82 -6.86
N ILE A 68 -19.27 5.73 -6.27
CA ILE A 68 -20.01 6.77 -7.01
C ILE A 68 -19.05 7.72 -7.72
N HIS A 69 -17.93 8.05 -7.07
CA HIS A 69 -16.97 9.06 -7.54
C HIS A 69 -15.73 8.45 -8.18
N ASN A 70 -15.36 7.25 -7.78
CA ASN A 70 -14.11 6.60 -8.13
C ASN A 70 -14.34 5.44 -9.11
N VAL A 71 -14.24 5.73 -10.41
CA VAL A 71 -14.50 4.77 -11.49
C VAL A 71 -13.49 3.62 -11.52
N ALA A 72 -12.27 3.87 -11.06
CA ALA A 72 -11.18 2.90 -11.11
C ALA A 72 -11.17 1.95 -9.90
N LEU A 73 -12.07 2.16 -8.95
CA LEU A 73 -12.21 1.30 -7.79
C LEU A 73 -13.23 0.19 -8.07
N ARG A 74 -12.95 -1.02 -7.64
CA ARG A 74 -13.92 -2.13 -7.58
C ARG A 74 -13.97 -2.67 -6.17
N VAL A 75 -15.16 -2.97 -5.70
CA VAL A 75 -15.41 -3.54 -4.38
C VAL A 75 -16.25 -4.79 -4.55
N GLU A 76 -15.77 -5.89 -4.01
CA GLU A 76 -16.42 -7.21 -4.02
C GLU A 76 -16.54 -7.69 -2.58
N GLU A 77 -17.57 -8.45 -2.26
CA GLU A 77 -17.67 -9.13 -0.96
C GLU A 77 -16.56 -10.17 -0.85
N GLY A 78 -15.92 -10.25 0.31
CA GLY A 78 -14.86 -11.21 0.59
C GLY A 78 -15.38 -12.59 0.98
N GLU A 79 -14.50 -13.40 1.55
CA GLU A 79 -14.85 -14.76 2.01
C GLU A 79 -15.79 -14.76 3.23
N SER A 80 -15.83 -13.67 3.97
CA SER A 80 -16.75 -13.46 5.09
C SER A 80 -17.51 -12.13 4.96
N PRO A 81 -18.68 -12.00 5.63
CA PRO A 81 -19.50 -10.77 5.57
C PRO A 81 -18.80 -9.51 6.09
N ASP A 82 -17.72 -9.68 6.86
CA ASP A 82 -16.94 -8.59 7.45
C ASP A 82 -15.71 -8.21 6.62
N GLN A 83 -15.56 -8.81 5.43
CA GLN A 83 -14.44 -8.61 4.52
C GLN A 83 -14.90 -8.08 3.16
N PHE A 84 -14.16 -7.11 2.65
CA PHE A 84 -14.39 -6.51 1.34
C PHE A 84 -13.08 -6.55 0.53
N LYS A 85 -13.11 -7.17 -0.64
CA LYS A 85 -11.99 -7.14 -1.57
C LYS A 85 -12.08 -5.85 -2.38
N VAL A 86 -11.14 -4.95 -2.13
CA VAL A 86 -11.05 -3.64 -2.76
C VAL A 86 -9.92 -3.65 -3.77
N SER A 87 -10.25 -3.37 -5.02
CA SER A 87 -9.31 -3.42 -6.15
C SER A 87 -9.15 -2.03 -6.76
N GLY A 88 -7.91 -1.64 -7.03
CA GLY A 88 -7.55 -0.32 -7.55
C GLY A 88 -6.41 -0.38 -8.56
N ARG A 89 -6.07 0.77 -9.16
CA ARG A 89 -5.03 0.88 -10.18
C ARG A 89 -3.61 0.62 -9.67
N GLY A 90 -3.40 0.65 -8.35
CA GLY A 90 -2.10 0.45 -7.74
C GLY A 90 -2.10 0.73 -6.25
N GLU A 91 -0.94 0.53 -5.63
CA GLU A 91 -0.74 0.68 -4.19
C GLU A 91 -1.11 2.09 -3.68
N LEU A 92 -0.68 3.13 -4.40
CA LEU A 92 -0.95 4.52 -4.01
C LEU A 92 -2.44 4.84 -4.00
N HIS A 93 -3.19 4.35 -4.98
CA HIS A 93 -4.64 4.56 -5.07
C HIS A 93 -5.36 4.02 -3.83
N LEU A 94 -5.04 2.78 -3.43
CA LEU A 94 -5.62 2.15 -2.25
C LEU A 94 -5.13 2.81 -0.95
N SER A 95 -3.87 3.23 -0.88
CA SER A 95 -3.31 3.92 0.29
C SER A 95 -3.98 5.27 0.54
N VAL A 96 -4.30 6.02 -0.52
CA VAL A 96 -5.05 7.28 -0.40
C VAL A 96 -6.46 7.04 0.14
N LEU A 97 -7.14 5.99 -0.35
CA LEU A 97 -8.47 5.62 0.17
C LEU A 97 -8.41 5.26 1.65
N ILE A 98 -7.46 4.42 2.07
CA ILE A 98 -7.27 4.03 3.47
C ILE A 98 -7.04 5.26 4.35
N GLU A 99 -6.16 6.17 3.93
CA GLU A 99 -5.86 7.38 4.69
C GLU A 99 -7.05 8.33 4.76
N THR A 100 -7.84 8.44 3.69
CA THR A 100 -9.06 9.24 3.68
C THR A 100 -10.08 8.67 4.66
N MET A 101 -10.33 7.36 4.62
CA MET A 101 -11.22 6.69 5.57
C MET A 101 -10.75 6.87 7.01
N ARG A 102 -9.44 6.74 7.28
CA ARG A 102 -8.87 6.98 8.60
C ARG A 102 -9.16 8.41 9.10
N ARG A 103 -9.00 9.42 8.26
CA ARG A 103 -9.30 10.83 8.58
C ARG A 103 -10.79 11.07 8.82
N GLU A 104 -11.64 10.29 8.20
CA GLU A 104 -13.10 10.30 8.42
C GLU A 104 -13.53 9.52 9.67
N ASN A 105 -12.61 9.06 10.50
CA ASN A 105 -12.78 8.26 11.72
C ASN A 105 -13.28 6.83 11.49
N TYR A 106 -12.97 6.23 10.34
CA TYR A 106 -13.12 4.80 10.14
C TYR A 106 -11.91 4.06 10.71
N GLU A 107 -12.17 2.98 11.40
CA GLU A 107 -11.14 2.05 11.88
C GLU A 107 -11.35 0.71 11.19
N LEU A 108 -10.33 0.26 10.50
CA LEU A 108 -10.37 -0.98 9.70
C LEU A 108 -9.00 -1.67 9.70
N ALA A 109 -9.00 -2.97 9.49
CA ALA A 109 -7.80 -3.73 9.19
C ALA A 109 -7.68 -3.93 7.68
N VAL A 110 -6.45 -3.94 7.16
CA VAL A 110 -6.16 -4.13 5.74
C VAL A 110 -5.15 -5.25 5.53
N SER A 111 -5.32 -6.04 4.47
CA SER A 111 -4.37 -7.07 4.08
C SER A 111 -3.16 -6.46 3.33
N LYS A 112 -2.16 -7.30 3.07
CA LYS A 112 -1.11 -6.94 2.10
C LYS A 112 -1.73 -6.72 0.72
N PRO A 113 -1.21 -5.75 -0.07
CA PRO A 113 -1.60 -5.61 -1.46
C PRO A 113 -1.17 -6.84 -2.27
N GLN A 114 -2.05 -7.31 -3.13
CA GLN A 114 -1.83 -8.42 -4.03
C GLN A 114 -2.17 -8.00 -5.45
N VAL A 115 -1.36 -8.41 -6.41
CA VAL A 115 -1.69 -8.17 -7.82
C VAL A 115 -2.82 -9.08 -8.27
N ILE A 116 -3.68 -8.56 -9.13
CA ILE A 116 -4.78 -9.31 -9.70
C ILE A 116 -4.21 -10.16 -10.84
N GLN A 117 -4.23 -11.46 -10.66
CA GLN A 117 -3.83 -12.42 -11.69
C GLN A 117 -5.05 -12.84 -12.52
N LYS A 118 -4.83 -13.15 -13.80
CA LYS A 118 -5.84 -13.67 -14.71
C LYS A 118 -5.41 -15.04 -15.21
N GLU A 119 -6.33 -15.98 -15.24
CA GLU A 119 -6.13 -17.27 -15.88
C GLU A 119 -6.52 -17.17 -17.35
N VAL A 120 -5.59 -17.44 -18.24
CA VAL A 120 -5.80 -17.48 -19.68
C VAL A 120 -5.43 -18.87 -20.20
N GLY A 121 -6.43 -19.73 -20.34
CA GLY A 121 -6.22 -21.16 -20.62
C GLY A 121 -5.61 -21.87 -19.41
N GLU A 122 -4.44 -22.46 -19.58
CA GLU A 122 -3.69 -23.14 -18.51
C GLU A 122 -2.59 -22.25 -17.89
N GLU A 123 -2.47 -20.99 -18.32
CA GLU A 123 -1.39 -20.08 -17.93
C GLU A 123 -1.91 -18.96 -17.04
N ILE A 124 -1.11 -18.61 -16.03
CA ILE A 124 -1.38 -17.49 -15.14
C ILE A 124 -0.72 -16.24 -15.74
N HIS A 125 -1.54 -15.21 -15.96
CA HIS A 125 -1.10 -13.90 -16.41
C HIS A 125 -1.13 -12.90 -15.25
N GLU A 126 -0.10 -12.04 -15.21
CA GLU A 126 0.02 -10.94 -14.26
C GLU A 126 0.11 -9.59 -14.97
N PRO A 127 -0.27 -8.49 -14.30
CA PRO A 127 -0.18 -7.16 -14.91
C PRO A 127 1.29 -6.71 -15.00
N TYR A 128 1.63 -6.07 -16.14
CA TYR A 128 2.91 -5.43 -16.39
C TYR A 128 2.73 -3.93 -16.51
N GLU A 129 3.74 -3.19 -16.05
CA GLU A 129 3.78 -1.73 -16.10
C GLU A 129 5.05 -1.28 -16.83
N VAL A 130 4.88 -0.25 -17.66
CA VAL A 130 6.02 0.54 -18.16
C VAL A 130 6.44 1.48 -17.04
N VAL A 131 7.69 1.33 -16.60
CA VAL A 131 8.27 2.12 -15.52
C VAL A 131 9.33 3.04 -16.10
N VAL A 132 9.12 4.34 -15.96
CA VAL A 132 10.07 5.37 -16.38
C VAL A 132 10.75 5.94 -15.14
N ILE A 133 12.06 5.85 -15.11
CA ILE A 133 12.92 6.29 -14.01
C ILE A 133 13.87 7.37 -14.52
N ASP A 134 13.90 8.52 -13.85
CA ASP A 134 14.75 9.65 -14.17
C ASP A 134 15.66 9.95 -12.98
N ILE A 135 16.96 9.68 -13.12
CA ILE A 135 17.95 9.71 -12.02
C ILE A 135 19.26 10.38 -12.43
N GLU A 136 20.09 10.67 -11.46
CA GLU A 136 21.48 11.04 -11.67
C GLU A 136 22.33 9.78 -11.95
N GLU A 137 23.42 9.94 -12.73
CA GLU A 137 24.26 8.83 -13.20
C GLU A 137 24.80 7.97 -12.04
N GLU A 138 25.13 8.59 -10.91
CA GLU A 138 25.66 7.91 -9.73
C GLU A 138 24.74 6.83 -9.15
N HIS A 139 23.42 6.95 -9.37
CA HIS A 139 22.41 6.03 -8.85
C HIS A 139 22.09 4.87 -9.80
N GLN A 140 22.63 4.90 -11.05
CA GLN A 140 22.30 3.92 -12.09
C GLN A 140 22.54 2.48 -11.63
N GLY A 141 23.72 2.19 -11.07
CA GLY A 141 24.09 0.83 -10.66
C GLY A 141 23.12 0.23 -9.66
N ALA A 142 22.79 0.99 -8.60
CA ALA A 142 21.87 0.54 -7.56
C ALA A 142 20.44 0.31 -8.08
N ILE A 143 19.97 1.19 -8.98
CA ILE A 143 18.64 1.05 -9.58
C ILE A 143 18.58 -0.14 -10.54
N MET A 144 19.61 -0.34 -11.36
CA MET A 144 19.68 -1.48 -12.28
C MET A 144 19.68 -2.82 -11.54
N GLU A 145 20.44 -2.93 -10.45
CA GLU A 145 20.49 -4.10 -9.59
C GLU A 145 19.12 -4.38 -8.95
N GLU A 146 18.51 -3.37 -8.34
CA GLU A 146 17.23 -3.51 -7.68
C GLU A 146 16.09 -3.87 -8.65
N MET A 147 16.05 -3.23 -9.83
CA MET A 147 15.08 -3.56 -10.88
C MET A 147 15.27 -4.98 -11.42
N GLY A 148 16.51 -5.46 -11.50
CA GLY A 148 16.83 -6.85 -11.82
C GLY A 148 16.27 -7.84 -10.79
N HIS A 149 16.45 -7.57 -9.49
CA HIS A 149 15.88 -8.38 -8.41
C HIS A 149 14.34 -8.42 -8.48
N ARG A 150 13.72 -7.34 -8.96
CA ARG A 150 12.29 -7.19 -9.15
C ARG A 150 11.77 -7.73 -10.47
N LYS A 151 12.64 -8.43 -11.22
CA LYS A 151 12.30 -9.07 -12.50
C LYS A 151 11.85 -8.09 -13.58
N ALA A 152 12.30 -6.83 -13.51
CA ALA A 152 12.06 -5.85 -14.55
C ALA A 152 13.05 -6.02 -15.71
N ASP A 153 12.56 -5.85 -16.93
CA ASP A 153 13.36 -5.92 -18.15
C ASP A 153 13.64 -4.50 -18.66
N LEU A 154 14.91 -4.12 -18.78
CA LEU A 154 15.30 -2.83 -19.31
C LEU A 154 14.93 -2.75 -20.80
N GLN A 155 14.15 -1.73 -21.18
CA GLN A 155 13.74 -1.47 -22.55
C GLN A 155 14.59 -0.39 -23.22
N SER A 156 14.85 0.70 -22.51
CA SER A 156 15.68 1.77 -23.03
C SER A 156 16.48 2.47 -21.93
N LEU A 157 17.62 3.06 -22.32
CA LEU A 157 18.47 3.90 -21.49
C LEU A 157 18.92 5.09 -22.33
N VAL A 158 18.60 6.31 -21.89
CA VAL A 158 18.93 7.54 -22.59
C VAL A 158 19.52 8.55 -21.62
N ILE A 159 20.61 9.19 -21.98
CA ILE A 159 21.14 10.33 -21.22
C ILE A 159 20.46 11.59 -21.78
N THR A 160 19.78 12.33 -20.89
CA THR A 160 19.11 13.59 -21.26
C THR A 160 20.12 14.73 -21.42
N GLU A 161 19.74 15.77 -22.12
CA GLU A 161 20.59 16.96 -22.34
C GLU A 161 21.07 17.61 -21.02
N ASN A 162 20.31 17.42 -19.94
CA ASN A 162 20.64 17.92 -18.61
C ASN A 162 21.60 17.02 -17.81
N GLY A 163 22.16 15.95 -18.43
CA GLY A 163 23.05 15.00 -17.78
C GLY A 163 22.31 14.01 -16.85
N ARG A 164 21.00 14.01 -16.83
CA ARG A 164 20.21 13.01 -16.12
C ARG A 164 20.01 11.77 -16.99
N MET A 165 19.89 10.65 -16.35
CA MET A 165 19.69 9.35 -17.01
C MET A 165 18.22 8.96 -16.93
N ARG A 166 17.62 8.68 -18.08
CA ARG A 166 16.28 8.12 -18.19
C ARG A 166 16.34 6.65 -18.53
N LEU A 167 15.77 5.85 -17.66
CA LEU A 167 15.65 4.40 -17.78
C LEU A 167 14.18 4.03 -17.98
N GLU A 168 13.90 3.16 -18.93
CA GLU A 168 12.56 2.62 -19.15
C GLU A 168 12.61 1.10 -18.97
N PHE A 169 11.73 0.59 -18.11
CA PHE A 169 11.63 -0.82 -17.80
C PHE A 169 10.22 -1.34 -18.04
N MET A 170 10.12 -2.59 -18.47
CA MET A 170 8.91 -3.38 -18.39
C MET A 170 8.98 -4.23 -17.12
N ALA A 171 8.09 -3.97 -16.16
CA ALA A 171 8.14 -4.62 -14.86
C ALA A 171 6.79 -5.26 -14.49
N PRO A 172 6.78 -6.45 -13.87
CA PRO A 172 5.55 -7.00 -13.31
C PRO A 172 5.09 -6.13 -12.13
N SER A 173 3.79 -5.78 -12.08
CA SER A 173 3.25 -4.87 -11.04
C SER A 173 3.55 -5.36 -9.62
N ARG A 174 3.60 -6.69 -9.38
CA ARG A 174 4.00 -7.23 -8.07
C ARG A 174 5.43 -6.88 -7.67
N GLY A 175 6.32 -6.64 -8.64
CA GLY A 175 7.69 -6.19 -8.39
C GLY A 175 7.76 -4.72 -7.96
N LEU A 176 6.74 -3.93 -8.26
CA LEU A 176 6.71 -2.51 -7.93
C LEU A 176 6.11 -2.21 -6.55
N ILE A 177 5.42 -3.20 -5.95
CA ILE A 177 4.88 -3.06 -4.58
C ILE A 177 6.01 -2.74 -3.61
N GLY A 178 5.86 -1.61 -2.88
CA GLY A 178 6.86 -1.10 -1.93
C GLY A 178 8.13 -0.52 -2.54
N PHE A 179 8.32 -0.59 -3.86
CA PHE A 179 9.53 -0.10 -4.52
C PHE A 179 9.72 1.41 -4.39
N ARG A 180 8.64 2.18 -4.43
CA ARG A 180 8.71 3.65 -4.36
C ARG A 180 9.48 4.16 -3.14
N SER A 181 9.27 3.55 -1.97
CA SER A 181 9.98 3.96 -0.75
C SER A 181 11.47 3.63 -0.80
N GLN A 182 11.82 2.46 -1.34
CA GLN A 182 13.20 2.05 -1.51
C GLN A 182 13.90 2.90 -2.59
N PHE A 183 13.22 3.18 -3.69
CA PHE A 183 13.69 4.06 -4.76
C PHE A 183 14.08 5.45 -4.23
N LEU A 184 13.23 6.07 -3.43
CA LEU A 184 13.54 7.37 -2.81
C LEU A 184 14.77 7.31 -1.91
N THR A 185 14.98 6.19 -1.21
CA THR A 185 16.19 5.98 -0.39
C THR A 185 17.42 5.80 -1.26
N LEU A 186 17.35 4.98 -2.32
CA LEU A 186 18.47 4.71 -3.23
C LEU A 186 18.91 5.95 -4.02
N THR A 187 17.98 6.85 -4.31
CA THR A 187 18.24 8.09 -5.07
C THR A 187 18.38 9.32 -4.17
N SER A 188 18.46 9.15 -2.84
CA SER A 188 18.52 10.25 -1.88
C SER A 188 17.39 11.29 -2.07
N GLY A 189 16.25 10.86 -2.64
CA GLY A 189 15.08 11.68 -2.92
C GLY A 189 15.14 12.49 -4.24
N SER A 190 16.23 12.43 -5.00
CA SER A 190 16.39 13.19 -6.26
C SER A 190 15.75 12.52 -7.48
N GLY A 191 15.45 11.21 -7.39
CA GLY A 191 14.90 10.43 -8.49
C GLY A 191 13.41 10.68 -8.73
N ILE A 192 13.00 10.56 -9.99
CA ILE A 192 11.60 10.59 -10.41
C ILE A 192 11.22 9.21 -10.91
N LEU A 193 10.13 8.67 -10.39
CA LEU A 193 9.58 7.37 -10.73
C LEU A 193 8.13 7.52 -11.19
N THR A 194 7.85 7.04 -12.40
CA THR A 194 6.51 6.98 -12.97
C THR A 194 6.25 5.58 -13.48
N SER A 195 5.08 5.03 -13.22
CA SER A 195 4.64 3.75 -13.76
C SER A 195 3.24 3.86 -14.35
N ILE A 196 3.02 3.14 -15.45
CA ILE A 196 1.74 3.10 -16.16
C ILE A 196 1.48 1.64 -16.52
N PHE A 197 0.25 1.16 -16.26
CA PHE A 197 -0.18 -0.15 -16.70
C PHE A 197 -0.10 -0.26 -18.22
N ASP A 198 0.41 -1.39 -18.72
CA ASP A 198 0.55 -1.67 -20.13
C ASP A 198 -0.34 -2.85 -20.56
N HIS A 199 -0.04 -4.05 -20.07
CA HIS A 199 -0.75 -5.26 -20.46
C HIS A 199 -0.73 -6.34 -19.38
N TYR A 200 -1.51 -7.40 -19.60
CA TYR A 200 -1.39 -8.66 -18.89
C TYR A 200 -0.50 -9.62 -19.69
N GLY A 201 0.59 -10.07 -19.09
CA GLY A 201 1.53 -11.02 -19.67
C GLY A 201 1.74 -12.24 -18.77
N LEU A 202 2.44 -13.24 -19.28
CA LEU A 202 2.78 -14.47 -18.54
C LEU A 202 3.46 -14.13 -17.21
N ALA A 203 2.99 -14.74 -16.12
CA ALA A 203 3.56 -14.52 -14.79
C ALA A 203 5.02 -15.03 -14.75
N LYS A 204 5.95 -14.16 -14.36
CA LYS A 204 7.36 -14.55 -14.19
C LYS A 204 7.49 -15.53 -13.03
N LYS A 205 8.19 -16.63 -13.25
CA LYS A 205 8.42 -17.66 -12.23
C LYS A 205 9.31 -17.16 -11.10
N GLY A 206 9.03 -17.61 -9.88
CA GLY A 206 9.80 -17.33 -8.68
C GLY A 206 9.25 -16.12 -7.88
N GLU A 207 9.71 -16.04 -6.66
CA GLU A 207 9.38 -14.93 -5.76
C GLU A 207 10.05 -13.64 -6.24
N ILE A 208 9.32 -12.55 -6.19
CA ILE A 208 9.85 -11.21 -6.46
C ILE A 208 9.92 -10.50 -5.12
N ALA A 209 11.05 -9.85 -4.87
CA ALA A 209 11.37 -8.97 -3.75
C ALA A 209 10.38 -9.06 -2.58
N THR A 210 10.53 -10.06 -1.76
CA THR A 210 9.86 -10.14 -0.47
C THR A 210 10.47 -9.09 0.47
N ARG A 211 9.73 -8.74 1.51
CA ARG A 211 10.21 -7.85 2.57
C ARG A 211 11.59 -8.31 3.04
N GLN A 212 12.60 -7.46 2.90
CA GLN A 212 13.99 -7.77 3.28
C GLN A 212 14.17 -7.80 4.80
N ASN A 213 13.33 -7.08 5.55
CA ASN A 213 13.47 -6.93 6.99
C ASN A 213 12.31 -7.61 7.73
N GLY A 214 12.62 -8.27 8.84
CA GLY A 214 11.65 -8.79 9.78
C GLY A 214 10.92 -7.70 10.56
N VAL A 215 10.03 -8.08 11.45
CA VAL A 215 9.33 -7.16 12.37
C VAL A 215 9.68 -7.46 13.83
N MET A 216 9.55 -6.44 14.65
CA MET A 216 9.60 -6.59 16.10
C MET A 216 8.17 -6.76 16.63
N VAL A 217 7.91 -7.88 17.32
CA VAL A 217 6.59 -8.26 17.82
C VAL A 217 6.60 -8.21 19.35
N SER A 218 5.61 -7.55 19.95
CA SER A 218 5.51 -7.49 21.42
C SER A 218 5.17 -8.86 22.01
N MET A 219 5.95 -9.28 23.00
CA MET A 219 5.71 -10.52 23.78
C MET A 219 4.69 -10.34 24.89
N ILE A 220 4.35 -9.09 25.25
CA ILE A 220 3.62 -8.75 26.46
C ILE A 220 2.61 -7.64 26.19
N THR A 221 1.53 -7.64 26.97
CA THR A 221 0.57 -6.54 27.03
C THR A 221 0.97 -5.56 28.15
N GLY A 222 0.93 -4.26 27.89
CA GLY A 222 1.25 -3.22 28.86
C GLY A 222 1.63 -1.89 28.22
N LYS A 223 2.15 -0.95 29.02
CA LYS A 223 2.59 0.37 28.51
C LYS A 223 4.07 0.35 28.14
N THR A 224 4.37 0.93 26.99
CA THR A 224 5.76 1.09 26.53
C THR A 224 6.55 2.02 27.45
N LEU A 225 7.80 1.65 27.73
CA LEU A 225 8.69 2.44 28.55
C LEU A 225 9.88 2.96 27.74
N ALA A 226 10.26 4.21 27.98
CA ALA A 226 11.34 4.88 27.26
C ALA A 226 12.66 4.08 27.33
N TYR A 227 12.98 3.48 28.47
CA TYR A 227 14.18 2.66 28.65
C TYR A 227 14.17 1.41 27.74
N ALA A 228 13.04 0.73 27.64
CA ALA A 228 12.91 -0.43 26.76
C ALA A 228 13.05 -0.02 25.30
N LEU A 229 12.36 1.04 24.86
CA LEU A 229 12.40 1.54 23.50
C LEU A 229 13.81 1.98 23.09
N PHE A 230 14.52 2.70 23.99
CA PHE A 230 15.91 3.10 23.76
C PHE A 230 16.83 1.90 23.46
N ASN A 231 16.68 0.81 24.22
CA ASN A 231 17.48 -0.40 23.98
C ASN A 231 17.06 -1.15 22.69
N LEU A 232 15.79 -1.03 22.30
CA LEU A 232 15.28 -1.68 21.09
C LEU A 232 15.63 -0.94 19.80
N GLN A 233 15.89 0.38 19.86
CA GLN A 233 16.32 1.17 18.70
C GLN A 233 17.58 0.63 18.03
N ASN A 234 18.48 0.01 18.79
CA ASN A 234 19.70 -0.62 18.25
C ASN A 234 19.40 -1.86 17.39
N ARG A 235 18.18 -2.40 17.45
CA ARG A 235 17.74 -3.60 16.73
C ARG A 235 16.90 -3.29 15.51
N GLY A 236 16.44 -2.04 15.37
CA GLY A 236 15.64 -1.61 14.27
C GLY A 236 14.81 -0.36 14.56
N ARG A 237 13.90 -0.04 13.67
CA ARG A 237 13.07 1.17 13.75
C ARG A 237 11.79 0.89 14.53
N MET A 238 11.56 1.62 15.64
CA MET A 238 10.32 1.53 16.40
C MET A 238 9.21 2.36 15.75
N PHE A 239 7.97 1.85 15.79
CA PHE A 239 6.76 2.55 15.32
C PHE A 239 6.06 3.32 16.44
N LEU A 240 6.34 2.98 17.69
CA LEU A 240 5.66 3.47 18.87
C LEU A 240 6.55 4.37 19.73
N GLY A 241 5.93 5.40 20.32
CA GLY A 241 6.53 6.22 21.37
C GLY A 241 6.39 5.58 22.76
N HIS A 242 6.90 6.24 23.79
CA HIS A 242 6.76 5.81 25.19
C HIS A 242 5.35 6.12 25.73
N GLY A 243 4.90 5.34 26.69
CA GLY A 243 3.62 5.56 27.39
C GLY A 243 2.40 5.06 26.63
N LEU A 244 2.59 4.46 25.45
CA LEU A 244 1.51 3.88 24.67
C LEU A 244 1.21 2.44 25.12
N GLU A 245 -0.04 2.06 25.08
CA GLU A 245 -0.44 0.69 25.33
C GLU A 245 -0.09 -0.20 24.15
N VAL A 246 0.33 -1.42 24.45
CA VAL A 246 0.62 -2.46 23.47
C VAL A 246 0.02 -3.77 23.93
N TYR A 247 -0.33 -4.64 23.01
CA TYR A 247 -0.79 -5.99 23.31
C TYR A 247 0.20 -7.05 22.79
N LYS A 248 0.13 -8.23 23.38
CA LYS A 248 0.94 -9.38 22.96
C LYS A 248 0.58 -9.76 21.51
N GLY A 249 1.58 -9.82 20.64
CA GLY A 249 1.42 -10.10 19.20
C GLY A 249 1.39 -8.84 18.34
N GLN A 250 1.32 -7.64 18.92
CA GLN A 250 1.36 -6.39 18.17
C GLN A 250 2.73 -6.15 17.53
N ILE A 251 2.73 -5.72 16.26
CA ILE A 251 3.96 -5.28 15.59
C ILE A 251 4.31 -3.90 16.11
N VAL A 252 5.48 -3.78 16.73
CA VAL A 252 5.94 -2.55 17.39
C VAL A 252 7.10 -1.86 16.68
N GLY A 253 7.68 -2.51 15.67
CA GLY A 253 8.78 -1.94 14.92
C GLY A 253 9.23 -2.81 13.75
N LEU A 254 10.14 -2.27 12.95
CA LEU A 254 10.83 -2.96 11.86
C LEU A 254 12.18 -3.46 12.37
N HIS A 255 12.45 -4.75 12.21
CA HIS A 255 13.74 -5.32 12.58
C HIS A 255 14.79 -4.99 11.51
N SER A 256 16.05 -4.80 11.89
CA SER A 256 17.15 -4.53 10.94
C SER A 256 17.64 -5.77 10.19
N ARG A 257 17.20 -6.98 10.61
CA ARG A 257 17.50 -8.26 9.97
C ARG A 257 16.24 -8.81 9.31
N ASP A 258 16.39 -9.88 8.54
CA ASP A 258 15.33 -10.56 7.80
C ASP A 258 14.34 -11.36 8.67
N ASN A 259 14.73 -11.73 9.90
CA ASN A 259 13.91 -12.50 10.81
C ASN A 259 13.05 -11.64 11.74
N ASP A 260 11.88 -12.13 12.09
CA ASP A 260 11.01 -11.52 13.09
C ASP A 260 11.61 -11.69 14.50
N LEU A 261 11.53 -10.63 15.31
CA LEU A 261 12.12 -10.58 16.64
C LEU A 261 11.04 -10.32 17.71
N PRO A 262 10.77 -11.30 18.61
CA PRO A 262 9.94 -11.05 19.76
C PRO A 262 10.67 -10.14 20.76
N VAL A 263 10.00 -9.06 21.20
CA VAL A 263 10.57 -8.02 22.05
C VAL A 263 9.67 -7.68 23.23
N ASN A 264 10.27 -7.14 24.30
CA ASN A 264 9.54 -6.60 25.44
C ASN A 264 9.67 -5.07 25.50
N PRO A 265 8.68 -4.32 25.00
CA PRO A 265 8.71 -2.85 25.00
C PRO A 265 8.32 -2.23 26.35
N THR A 266 7.96 -3.05 27.36
CA THR A 266 7.50 -2.58 28.68
C THR A 266 8.53 -2.79 29.77
N LYS A 267 9.78 -3.22 29.44
CA LYS A 267 10.82 -3.52 30.41
C LYS A 267 11.32 -2.25 31.09
N ALA A 268 11.15 -2.17 32.40
CA ALA A 268 11.67 -1.08 33.21
C ALA A 268 13.20 -1.20 33.44
N LYS A 269 13.86 -0.08 33.66
CA LYS A 269 15.25 -0.07 34.14
C LYS A 269 15.28 -0.63 35.57
N GLN A 270 16.08 -1.65 35.77
CA GLN A 270 16.38 -2.12 37.12
C GLN A 270 17.26 -1.08 37.82
N LEU A 271 16.70 -0.42 38.84
CA LEU A 271 17.45 0.52 39.64
C LEU A 271 18.30 -0.28 40.65
N THR A 272 19.60 -0.30 40.43
CA THR A 272 20.54 -0.82 41.42
C THR A 272 21.05 0.35 42.30
N ASN A 273 20.90 0.21 43.60
CA ASN A 273 21.42 1.20 44.53
C ASN A 273 22.95 0.98 44.71
N ILE A 274 23.75 1.68 43.89
CA ILE A 274 25.22 1.58 43.90
C ILE A 274 25.84 2.36 45.11
N ARG A 275 25.02 3.08 45.87
CA ARG A 275 25.49 3.90 47.00
C ARG A 275 25.37 3.22 48.36
N ALA A 276 25.09 1.95 48.42
CA ALA A 276 25.15 1.16 49.66
C ALA A 276 26.48 0.41 49.71
N ALA A 277 27.57 1.15 49.91
CA ALA A 277 28.85 0.66 50.42
C ALA A 277 29.37 1.67 51.42
#